data_11aaa42fab520a952b493396e1efe57a
#
_entry.id   11aaa42fab520a952b493396e1efe57a
#
_cell.length_a   1.000
_cell.length_b   1.000
_cell.length_c   1.000
_cell.angle_alpha   90.00
_cell.angle_beta   90.00
_cell.angle_gamma   90.00
#
_symmetry.space_group_name_H-M   'P 1'
#
loop_
_entity.id
_entity.type
_entity.pdbx_description
1 polymer ?
#
loop_
_entity_poly.entity_id
_entity_poly.type
_entity_poly.pdbx_seq_one_letter_code
_entity_poly.pdbx_strand_id
1 'polypeptide(L)'
;MKKYEHINTLLYWDMRTCAPKLGQAGHIDALTYFSTESFAMSTSDELYGMLETLKTPEEFAQLSDTMKFIVTRMQRDMEKDRRIPKDRYEVMVREQAESGNAWEDAKNASDFSIFAPHLEKMIALTKEMAGYTDPGKEVYDVLLDKYEEGMDSATIDRLFGELKEALIPLVKKILAAKQPDDTKFHAYFDPDDQRKVQDLLLSYIGFSKDAGAVGETEHPFTLN
;
A
#
# COMPACT_ATOMS: atom_id res chain seq x y z
N MET A 1 3.98 -6.98 -17.98
CA MET A 1 3.43 -6.62 -16.68
C MET A 1 3.69 -7.73 -15.66
N LYS A 2 3.02 -8.87 -15.66
CA LYS A 2 3.13 -9.92 -14.62
C LYS A 2 4.56 -10.33 -14.22
N LYS A 3 5.52 -10.37 -15.17
CA LYS A 3 6.93 -10.66 -14.85
C LYS A 3 7.57 -9.57 -13.99
N TYR A 4 7.27 -8.30 -14.26
CA TYR A 4 7.81 -7.18 -13.48
C TYR A 4 7.18 -7.08 -12.10
N GLU A 5 5.89 -7.40 -11.99
CA GLU A 5 5.21 -7.51 -10.69
C GLU A 5 5.88 -8.56 -9.80
N HIS A 6 6.16 -9.75 -10.34
CA HIS A 6 6.87 -10.79 -9.61
C HIS A 6 8.30 -10.37 -9.21
N ILE A 7 9.02 -9.68 -10.10
CA ILE A 7 10.36 -9.17 -9.79
C ILE A 7 10.27 -8.12 -8.68
N ASN A 8 9.33 -7.18 -8.77
CA ASN A 8 9.13 -6.17 -7.74
C ASN A 8 8.75 -6.78 -6.39
N THR A 9 7.91 -7.81 -6.38
CA THR A 9 7.56 -8.56 -5.18
C THR A 9 8.81 -9.17 -4.51
N LEU A 10 9.67 -9.83 -5.30
CA LEU A 10 10.90 -10.43 -4.80
C LEU A 10 11.92 -9.38 -4.32
N LEU A 11 12.08 -8.28 -5.06
CA LEU A 11 12.95 -7.17 -4.68
C LEU A 11 12.49 -6.51 -3.38
N TYR A 12 11.17 -6.30 -3.25
CA TYR A 12 10.60 -5.72 -2.04
C TYR A 12 10.80 -6.64 -0.82
N TRP A 13 10.52 -7.95 -0.98
CA TRP A 13 10.78 -8.93 0.07
C TRP A 13 12.24 -8.90 0.50
N ASP A 14 13.16 -9.05 -0.45
CA ASP A 14 14.60 -9.09 -0.17
C ASP A 14 15.07 -7.81 0.54
N MET A 15 14.67 -6.66 0.03
CA MET A 15 15.02 -5.35 0.60
C MET A 15 14.55 -5.18 2.05
N ARG A 16 13.40 -5.78 2.41
CA ARG A 16 12.81 -5.64 3.77
C ARG A 16 13.22 -6.74 4.74
N THR A 17 13.83 -7.83 4.29
CA THR A 17 14.11 -8.99 5.14
C THR A 17 15.57 -9.46 5.11
N CYS A 18 16.20 -9.52 3.94
CA CYS A 18 17.47 -10.19 3.73
C CYS A 18 18.59 -9.29 3.21
N ALA A 19 18.26 -8.20 2.49
CA ALA A 19 19.26 -7.38 1.80
C ALA A 19 20.21 -6.71 2.79
N PRO A 20 21.54 -6.85 2.62
CA PRO A 20 22.50 -6.11 3.42
C PRO A 20 22.32 -4.60 3.25
N LYS A 21 22.49 -3.84 4.33
CA LYS A 21 22.27 -2.39 4.34
C LYS A 21 23.04 -1.66 3.21
N LEU A 22 24.28 -2.05 2.94
CA LEU A 22 25.09 -1.46 1.86
C LEU A 22 24.62 -1.86 0.44
N GLY A 23 23.78 -2.89 0.31
CA GLY A 23 23.19 -3.33 -0.95
C GLY A 23 21.89 -2.59 -1.31
N GLN A 24 21.28 -1.87 -0.38
CA GLN A 24 19.96 -1.28 -0.56
C GLN A 24 19.88 -0.28 -1.72
N ALA A 25 20.92 0.47 -2.01
CA ALA A 25 20.95 1.40 -3.13
C ALA A 25 20.71 0.67 -4.47
N GLY A 26 21.36 -0.47 -4.69
CA GLY A 26 21.15 -1.28 -5.89
C GLY A 26 19.73 -1.86 -5.97
N HIS A 27 19.12 -2.22 -4.84
CA HIS A 27 17.73 -2.66 -4.80
C HIS A 27 16.75 -1.54 -5.14
N ILE A 28 16.99 -0.31 -4.66
CA ILE A 28 16.21 0.87 -4.99
C ILE A 28 16.27 1.14 -6.50
N ASP A 29 17.46 1.08 -7.10
CA ASP A 29 17.62 1.29 -8.55
C ASP A 29 16.85 0.23 -9.35
N ALA A 30 16.97 -1.04 -8.98
CA ALA A 30 16.26 -2.13 -9.63
C ALA A 30 14.74 -2.01 -9.46
N LEU A 31 14.25 -1.75 -8.24
CA LEU A 31 12.84 -1.56 -7.94
C LEU A 31 12.27 -0.37 -8.73
N THR A 32 12.99 0.75 -8.77
CA THR A 32 12.58 1.95 -9.51
C THR A 32 12.48 1.64 -11.00
N TYR A 33 13.47 0.97 -11.58
CA TYR A 33 13.47 0.59 -12.99
C TYR A 33 12.27 -0.30 -13.34
N PHE A 34 12.09 -1.43 -12.63
CA PHE A 34 11.01 -2.36 -12.96
C PHE A 34 9.61 -1.79 -12.67
N SER A 35 9.46 -0.96 -11.64
CA SER A 35 8.21 -0.26 -11.35
C SER A 35 7.87 0.75 -12.45
N THR A 36 8.86 1.51 -12.94
CA THR A 36 8.67 2.49 -14.00
C THR A 36 8.36 1.82 -15.35
N GLU A 37 8.99 0.68 -15.66
CA GLU A 37 8.66 -0.10 -16.85
C GLU A 37 7.26 -0.73 -16.76
N SER A 38 6.88 -1.25 -15.59
CA SER A 38 5.52 -1.76 -15.38
C SER A 38 4.47 -0.66 -15.53
N PHE A 39 4.73 0.52 -14.99
CA PHE A 39 3.88 1.70 -15.14
C PHE A 39 3.76 2.12 -16.62
N ALA A 40 4.87 2.18 -17.37
CA ALA A 40 4.84 2.51 -18.79
C ALA A 40 4.00 1.51 -19.60
N MET A 41 4.05 0.22 -19.26
CA MET A 41 3.19 -0.78 -19.91
C MET A 41 1.73 -0.62 -19.53
N SER A 42 1.43 -0.38 -18.26
CA SER A 42 0.05 -0.24 -17.75
C SER A 42 -0.64 1.03 -18.26
N THR A 43 0.14 2.03 -18.70
CA THR A 43 -0.35 3.31 -19.24
C THR A 43 -0.15 3.45 -20.73
N SER A 44 0.25 2.38 -21.44
CA SER A 44 0.57 2.39 -22.89
C SER A 44 -0.66 2.66 -23.77
N ASP A 45 -0.41 3.26 -24.93
CA ASP A 45 -1.46 3.46 -25.94
C ASP A 45 -2.00 2.15 -26.48
N GLU A 46 -1.16 1.10 -26.53
CA GLU A 46 -1.57 -0.24 -26.96
C GLU A 46 -2.64 -0.81 -26.03
N LEU A 47 -2.38 -0.82 -24.70
CA LEU A 47 -3.34 -1.33 -23.72
C LEU A 47 -4.60 -0.47 -23.67
N TYR A 48 -4.46 0.86 -23.77
CA TYR A 48 -5.60 1.77 -23.85
C TYR A 48 -6.49 1.47 -25.06
N GLY A 49 -5.92 1.29 -26.25
CA GLY A 49 -6.66 0.92 -27.45
C GLY A 49 -7.38 -0.43 -27.35
N MET A 50 -6.78 -1.41 -26.65
CA MET A 50 -7.46 -2.68 -26.37
C MET A 50 -8.69 -2.49 -25.47
N LEU A 51 -8.58 -1.67 -24.40
CA LEU A 51 -9.71 -1.36 -23.54
C LEU A 51 -10.82 -0.59 -24.26
N GLU A 52 -10.47 0.38 -25.12
CA GLU A 52 -11.43 1.10 -25.96
C GLU A 52 -12.19 0.13 -26.89
N THR A 53 -11.47 -0.84 -27.49
CA THR A 53 -12.10 -1.87 -28.33
C THR A 53 -13.10 -2.71 -27.54
N LEU A 54 -12.71 -3.18 -26.33
CA LEU A 54 -13.58 -3.97 -25.46
C LEU A 54 -14.81 -3.19 -24.95
N LYS A 55 -14.76 -1.86 -24.98
CA LYS A 55 -15.88 -0.99 -24.56
C LYS A 55 -16.81 -0.59 -25.71
N THR A 56 -16.54 -0.98 -26.95
CA THR A 56 -17.54 -0.83 -28.01
C THR A 56 -18.82 -1.58 -27.63
N PRO A 57 -20.01 -1.08 -28.00
CA PRO A 57 -21.28 -1.72 -27.58
C PRO A 57 -21.37 -3.20 -27.94
N GLU A 58 -20.83 -3.57 -29.11
CA GLU A 58 -20.84 -4.93 -29.64
C GLU A 58 -19.97 -5.87 -28.82
N GLU A 59 -18.73 -5.50 -28.53
CA GLU A 59 -17.78 -6.31 -27.76
C GLU A 59 -18.16 -6.33 -26.27
N PHE A 60 -18.54 -5.18 -25.72
CA PHE A 60 -18.90 -5.07 -24.30
C PHE A 60 -20.13 -5.91 -23.95
N ALA A 61 -21.12 -6.01 -24.88
CA ALA A 61 -22.31 -6.83 -24.67
C ALA A 61 -22.00 -8.33 -24.53
N GLN A 62 -20.91 -8.81 -25.15
CA GLN A 62 -20.48 -10.20 -25.13
C GLN A 62 -19.71 -10.58 -23.84
N LEU A 63 -19.25 -9.60 -23.08
CA LEU A 63 -18.50 -9.85 -21.84
C LEU A 63 -19.42 -10.34 -20.72
N SER A 64 -18.89 -11.21 -19.86
CA SER A 64 -19.54 -11.53 -18.58
C SER A 64 -19.59 -10.30 -17.67
N ASP A 65 -20.49 -10.29 -16.68
CA ASP A 65 -20.60 -9.14 -15.76
C ASP A 65 -19.30 -8.87 -15.01
N THR A 66 -18.55 -9.92 -14.63
CA THR A 66 -17.21 -9.81 -14.03
C THR A 66 -16.24 -9.12 -14.99
N MET A 67 -16.23 -9.50 -16.27
CA MET A 67 -15.33 -8.88 -17.26
C MET A 67 -15.73 -7.44 -17.55
N LYS A 68 -17.02 -7.14 -17.62
CA LYS A 68 -17.52 -5.75 -17.75
C LYS A 68 -17.03 -4.87 -16.61
N PHE A 69 -17.11 -5.37 -15.38
CA PHE A 69 -16.59 -4.69 -14.21
C PHE A 69 -15.07 -4.45 -14.31
N ILE A 70 -14.30 -5.51 -14.62
CA ILE A 70 -12.84 -5.43 -14.76
C ILE A 70 -12.44 -4.41 -15.82
N VAL A 71 -13.01 -4.48 -17.02
CA VAL A 71 -12.69 -3.57 -18.13
C VAL A 71 -13.02 -2.11 -17.76
N THR A 72 -14.19 -1.90 -17.14
CA THR A 72 -14.61 -0.56 -16.70
C THR A 72 -13.65 0.00 -15.63
N ARG A 73 -13.25 -0.84 -14.67
CA ARG A 73 -12.32 -0.45 -13.61
C ARG A 73 -10.93 -0.15 -14.16
N MET A 74 -10.39 -1.04 -14.99
CA MET A 74 -9.07 -0.86 -15.60
C MET A 74 -9.01 0.42 -16.43
N GLN A 75 -10.04 0.72 -17.22
CA GLN A 75 -10.07 1.96 -18.01
C GLN A 75 -10.07 3.18 -17.11
N ARG A 76 -10.93 3.21 -16.08
CA ARG A 76 -10.98 4.32 -15.12
C ARG A 76 -9.64 4.59 -14.47
N ASP A 77 -8.99 3.54 -13.97
CA ASP A 77 -7.71 3.67 -13.28
C ASP A 77 -6.61 4.09 -14.27
N MET A 78 -6.59 3.50 -15.46
CA MET A 78 -5.65 3.86 -16.52
C MET A 78 -5.80 5.32 -16.99
N GLU A 79 -7.02 5.83 -17.13
CA GLU A 79 -7.27 7.23 -17.51
C GLU A 79 -6.69 8.22 -16.48
N LYS A 80 -6.69 7.84 -15.20
CA LYS A 80 -6.05 8.62 -14.13
C LYS A 80 -4.54 8.52 -14.19
N ASP A 81 -4.01 7.30 -14.30
CA ASP A 81 -2.57 7.03 -14.25
C ASP A 81 -1.84 7.61 -15.49
N ARG A 82 -2.44 7.59 -16.66
CA ARG A 82 -1.89 8.19 -17.90
C ARG A 82 -1.64 9.71 -17.80
N ARG A 83 -2.22 10.39 -16.83
CA ARG A 83 -1.98 11.82 -16.58
C ARG A 83 -0.68 12.06 -15.81
N ILE A 84 -0.13 11.01 -15.16
CA ILE A 84 1.11 11.11 -14.39
C ILE A 84 2.29 11.04 -15.36
N PRO A 85 3.17 12.06 -15.41
CA PRO A 85 4.40 11.97 -16.21
C PRO A 85 5.30 10.83 -15.72
N LYS A 86 5.88 10.06 -16.65
CA LYS A 86 6.71 8.89 -16.35
C LYS A 86 7.89 9.24 -15.44
N ASP A 87 8.55 10.35 -15.71
CA ASP A 87 9.68 10.85 -14.90
C ASP A 87 9.26 11.22 -13.47
N ARG A 88 8.04 11.73 -13.28
CA ARG A 88 7.52 12.06 -11.94
C ARG A 88 7.12 10.80 -11.18
N TYR A 89 6.59 9.80 -11.89
CA TYR A 89 6.32 8.48 -11.29
C TYR A 89 7.62 7.82 -10.80
N GLU A 90 8.69 7.87 -11.61
CA GLU A 90 10.00 7.35 -11.24
C GLU A 90 10.55 8.03 -9.96
N VAL A 91 10.44 9.36 -9.86
CA VAL A 91 10.83 10.11 -8.65
C VAL A 91 10.03 9.66 -7.44
N MET A 92 8.71 9.45 -7.60
CA MET A 92 7.85 8.99 -6.51
C MET A 92 8.25 7.60 -6.02
N VAL A 93 8.49 6.65 -6.92
CA VAL A 93 8.90 5.27 -6.56
C VAL A 93 10.24 5.27 -5.81
N ARG A 94 11.22 6.04 -6.32
CA ARG A 94 12.53 6.14 -5.69
C ARG A 94 12.44 6.73 -4.29
N GLU A 95 11.76 7.87 -4.13
CA GLU A 95 11.61 8.50 -2.82
C GLU A 95 10.84 7.61 -1.83
N GLN A 96 9.85 6.87 -2.30
CA GLN A 96 9.12 5.91 -1.47
C GLN A 96 10.05 4.81 -0.91
N ALA A 97 10.96 4.29 -1.73
CA ALA A 97 11.91 3.28 -1.31
C ALA A 97 12.98 3.86 -0.36
N GLU A 98 13.52 5.05 -0.68
CA GLU A 98 14.50 5.75 0.16
C GLU A 98 13.91 6.16 1.51
N SER A 99 12.68 6.68 1.51
CA SER A 99 11.99 7.07 2.74
C SER A 99 11.66 5.89 3.64
N GLY A 100 11.39 4.71 3.06
CA GLY A 100 11.23 3.48 3.84
C GLY A 100 12.50 3.09 4.60
N ASN A 101 13.65 3.20 3.97
CA ASN A 101 14.94 2.94 4.62
C ASN A 101 15.26 3.97 5.71
N ALA A 102 15.02 5.26 5.43
CA ALA A 102 15.18 6.33 6.40
C ALA A 102 14.24 6.17 7.61
N TRP A 103 13.02 5.66 7.37
CA TRP A 103 12.08 5.35 8.44
C TRP A 103 12.59 4.23 9.35
N GLU A 104 13.16 3.16 8.80
CA GLU A 104 13.75 2.07 9.57
C GLU A 104 14.93 2.58 10.43
N ASP A 105 15.81 3.38 9.83
CA ASP A 105 16.94 3.99 10.54
C ASP A 105 16.46 4.92 11.68
N ALA A 106 15.46 5.76 11.42
CA ALA A 106 14.86 6.65 12.40
C ALA A 106 14.20 5.90 13.56
N LYS A 107 13.46 4.83 13.24
CA LYS A 107 12.82 3.97 14.25
C LYS A 107 13.85 3.31 15.15
N ASN A 108 14.89 2.72 14.57
CA ASN A 108 15.93 2.02 15.31
C ASN A 108 16.77 2.97 16.17
N ALA A 109 17.00 4.19 15.68
CA ALA A 109 17.68 5.25 16.43
C ALA A 109 16.76 5.97 17.44
N SER A 110 15.43 5.77 17.37
CA SER A 110 14.42 6.58 18.08
C SER A 110 14.60 8.08 17.80
N ASP A 111 14.95 8.43 16.56
CA ASP A 111 15.24 9.81 16.12
C ASP A 111 14.42 10.16 14.86
N PHE A 112 13.31 10.88 15.07
CA PHE A 112 12.44 11.32 13.99
C PHE A 112 13.11 12.28 13.00
N SER A 113 14.16 13.00 13.40
CA SER A 113 14.83 13.96 12.54
C SER A 113 15.47 13.34 11.29
N ILE A 114 15.78 12.02 11.35
CA ILE A 114 16.27 11.24 10.21
C ILE A 114 15.18 11.07 9.14
N PHE A 115 13.94 10.83 9.57
CA PHE A 115 12.81 10.58 8.66
C PHE A 115 12.07 11.84 8.20
N ALA A 116 12.05 12.91 9.01
CA ALA A 116 11.28 14.12 8.75
C ALA A 116 11.46 14.69 7.32
N PRO A 117 12.71 14.87 6.77
CA PRO A 117 12.87 15.40 5.43
C PRO A 117 12.32 14.48 4.33
N HIS A 118 12.35 13.17 4.51
CA HIS A 118 11.74 12.21 3.60
C HIS A 118 10.21 12.27 3.68
N LEU A 119 9.64 12.40 4.86
CA LEU A 119 8.19 12.58 5.04
C LEU A 119 7.70 13.86 4.34
N GLU A 120 8.41 14.97 4.46
CA GLU A 120 8.09 16.22 3.76
C GLU A 120 8.06 16.03 2.24
N LYS A 121 9.08 15.36 1.67
CA LYS A 121 9.13 15.04 0.23
C LYS A 121 7.98 14.11 -0.17
N MET A 122 7.71 13.06 0.61
CA MET A 122 6.60 12.15 0.33
C MET A 122 5.25 12.85 0.32
N ILE A 123 5.00 13.77 1.27
CA ILE A 123 3.79 14.59 1.30
C ILE A 123 3.70 15.48 0.04
N ALA A 124 4.80 16.14 -0.34
CA ALA A 124 4.84 16.99 -1.53
C ALA A 124 4.56 16.17 -2.82
N LEU A 125 5.24 15.04 -3.00
CA LEU A 125 5.05 14.15 -4.15
C LEU A 125 3.63 13.56 -4.18
N THR A 126 3.08 13.17 -3.03
CA THR A 126 1.71 12.64 -2.95
C THR A 126 0.69 13.69 -3.39
N LYS A 127 0.85 14.95 -2.97
CA LYS A 127 0.01 16.07 -3.43
C LYS A 127 0.16 16.31 -4.93
N GLU A 128 1.37 16.23 -5.45
CA GLU A 128 1.65 16.38 -6.87
C GLU A 128 0.97 15.26 -7.68
N MET A 129 1.11 14.00 -7.27
CA MET A 129 0.45 12.86 -7.92
C MET A 129 -1.07 12.98 -7.92
N ALA A 130 -1.66 13.40 -6.80
CA ALA A 130 -3.10 13.65 -6.70
C ALA A 130 -3.56 14.75 -7.70
N GLY A 131 -2.75 15.79 -7.87
CA GLY A 131 -3.00 16.86 -8.85
C GLY A 131 -3.00 16.39 -10.30
N TYR A 132 -2.20 15.37 -10.65
CA TYR A 132 -2.23 14.76 -11.97
C TYR A 132 -3.46 13.85 -12.14
N THR A 133 -3.75 12.99 -11.16
CA THR A 133 -4.79 11.96 -11.30
C THR A 133 -6.21 12.55 -11.36
N ASP A 134 -6.50 13.60 -10.60
CA ASP A 134 -7.83 14.22 -10.58
C ASP A 134 -7.71 15.74 -10.36
N PRO A 135 -7.33 16.50 -11.43
CA PRO A 135 -7.10 17.93 -11.32
C PRO A 135 -8.37 18.68 -10.87
N GLY A 136 -8.21 19.56 -9.90
CA GLY A 136 -9.30 20.42 -9.41
C GLY A 136 -10.12 19.83 -8.26
N LYS A 137 -9.84 18.60 -7.82
CA LYS A 137 -10.38 18.07 -6.57
C LYS A 137 -9.44 18.34 -5.41
N GLU A 138 -10.01 18.36 -4.21
CA GLU A 138 -9.22 18.39 -2.98
C GLU A 138 -8.32 17.14 -2.90
N VAL A 139 -7.05 17.36 -2.52
CA VAL A 139 -6.04 16.30 -2.51
C VAL A 139 -6.46 15.09 -1.66
N TYR A 140 -7.05 15.35 -0.50
CA TYR A 140 -7.47 14.29 0.41
C TYR A 140 -8.60 13.44 -0.19
N ASP A 141 -9.55 14.06 -0.89
CA ASP A 141 -10.65 13.37 -1.57
C ASP A 141 -10.13 12.51 -2.74
N VAL A 142 -9.10 12.98 -3.46
CA VAL A 142 -8.43 12.16 -4.49
C VAL A 142 -7.76 10.92 -3.87
N LEU A 143 -7.17 11.06 -2.69
CA LEU A 143 -6.55 9.94 -1.99
C LEU A 143 -7.58 8.97 -1.40
N LEU A 144 -8.70 9.49 -0.87
CA LEU A 144 -9.81 8.66 -0.39
C LEU A 144 -10.39 7.78 -1.51
N ASP A 145 -10.60 8.34 -2.70
CA ASP A 145 -11.14 7.62 -3.86
C ASP A 145 -10.28 6.42 -4.31
N LYS A 146 -9.00 6.39 -3.94
CA LYS A 146 -8.12 5.22 -4.19
C LYS A 146 -8.42 4.02 -3.30
N TYR A 147 -8.92 4.25 -2.09
CA TYR A 147 -9.23 3.23 -1.10
C TYR A 147 -10.72 2.91 -1.08
N GLU A 148 -11.56 3.94 -1.17
CA GLU A 148 -13.02 3.84 -1.13
C GLU A 148 -13.61 4.62 -2.31
N GLU A 149 -13.89 3.93 -3.40
CA GLU A 149 -14.36 4.55 -4.64
C GLU A 149 -15.61 5.43 -4.45
N GLY A 150 -15.51 6.70 -4.87
CA GLY A 150 -16.60 7.67 -4.76
C GLY A 150 -16.75 8.30 -3.38
N MET A 151 -15.85 7.98 -2.43
CA MET A 151 -15.85 8.58 -1.11
C MET A 151 -15.20 9.98 -1.13
N ASP A 152 -15.73 10.89 -0.33
CA ASP A 152 -15.18 12.22 -0.09
C ASP A 152 -15.17 12.58 1.39
N SER A 153 -14.43 13.63 1.74
CA SER A 153 -14.29 14.11 3.12
C SER A 153 -15.63 14.47 3.76
N ALA A 154 -16.56 15.05 3.01
CA ALA A 154 -17.87 15.44 3.52
C ALA A 154 -18.70 14.21 3.92
N THR A 155 -18.64 13.16 3.13
CA THR A 155 -19.31 11.89 3.43
C THR A 155 -18.69 11.22 4.66
N ILE A 156 -17.36 11.19 4.75
CA ILE A 156 -16.63 10.65 5.93
C ILE A 156 -16.96 11.42 7.18
N ASP A 157 -16.95 12.76 7.13
CA ASP A 157 -17.28 13.62 8.29
C ASP A 157 -18.69 13.34 8.82
N ARG A 158 -19.68 13.20 7.92
CA ARG A 158 -21.04 12.85 8.31
C ARG A 158 -21.11 11.47 8.98
N LEU A 159 -20.54 10.44 8.34
CA LEU A 159 -20.57 9.05 8.85
C LEU A 159 -19.85 8.96 10.20
N PHE A 160 -18.68 9.56 10.32
CA PHE A 160 -17.93 9.54 11.58
C PHE A 160 -18.56 10.44 12.65
N GLY A 161 -19.26 11.49 12.26
CA GLY A 161 -20.09 12.29 13.18
C GLY A 161 -21.13 11.40 13.87
N GLU A 162 -21.96 10.71 13.09
CA GLU A 162 -22.98 9.78 13.57
C GLU A 162 -22.36 8.64 14.43
N LEU A 163 -21.25 8.07 13.96
CA LEU A 163 -20.54 7.00 14.68
C LEU A 163 -20.01 7.48 16.04
N LYS A 164 -19.41 8.67 16.11
CA LYS A 164 -18.90 9.26 17.36
C LYS A 164 -20.00 9.50 18.38
N GLU A 165 -21.18 9.94 17.97
CA GLU A 165 -22.32 10.13 18.87
C GLU A 165 -22.72 8.83 19.58
N ALA A 166 -22.64 7.68 18.89
CA ALA A 166 -22.95 6.38 19.47
C ALA A 166 -21.78 5.79 20.25
N LEU A 167 -20.55 5.82 19.70
CA LEU A 167 -19.39 5.17 20.29
C LEU A 167 -18.81 5.87 21.51
N ILE A 168 -18.72 7.20 21.51
CA ILE A 168 -18.10 7.93 22.63
C ILE A 168 -18.78 7.65 23.97
N PRO A 169 -20.12 7.67 24.07
CA PRO A 169 -20.79 7.30 25.32
C PRO A 169 -20.55 5.85 25.73
N LEU A 170 -20.48 4.92 24.76
CA LEU A 170 -20.20 3.51 25.03
C LEU A 170 -18.77 3.32 25.56
N VAL A 171 -17.78 3.93 24.90
CA VAL A 171 -16.37 3.87 25.34
C VAL A 171 -16.23 4.46 26.75
N LYS A 172 -16.87 5.59 27.04
CA LYS A 172 -16.86 6.17 28.38
C LYS A 172 -17.45 5.22 29.44
N LYS A 173 -18.53 4.50 29.13
CA LYS A 173 -19.11 3.50 30.04
C LYS A 173 -18.16 2.31 30.26
N ILE A 174 -17.50 1.84 29.18
CA ILE A 174 -16.53 0.74 29.28
C ILE A 174 -15.34 1.17 30.15
N LEU A 175 -14.78 2.37 29.93
CA LEU A 175 -13.65 2.87 30.71
C LEU A 175 -14.00 3.10 32.19
N ALA A 176 -15.25 3.46 32.49
CA ALA A 176 -15.72 3.64 33.85
C ALA A 176 -16.07 2.31 34.59
N ALA A 177 -16.21 1.22 33.83
CA ALA A 177 -16.49 -0.09 34.42
C ALA A 177 -15.22 -0.72 35.00
N LYS A 178 -15.39 -1.73 35.85
CA LYS A 178 -14.26 -2.52 36.36
C LYS A 178 -13.54 -3.15 35.15
N GLN A 179 -12.27 -2.79 35.00
CA GLN A 179 -11.43 -3.33 33.92
C GLN A 179 -11.02 -4.78 34.27
N PRO A 180 -10.89 -5.66 33.26
CA PRO A 180 -10.28 -6.97 33.47
C PRO A 180 -8.81 -6.81 33.89
N ASP A 181 -8.30 -7.79 34.61
CA ASP A 181 -6.86 -7.85 34.92
C ASP A 181 -6.09 -8.27 33.67
N ASP A 182 -5.41 -7.31 33.09
CA ASP A 182 -4.60 -7.48 31.86
C ASP A 182 -3.08 -7.47 32.12
N THR A 183 -2.67 -7.51 33.41
CA THR A 183 -1.26 -7.43 33.82
C THR A 183 -0.38 -8.47 33.12
N LYS A 184 -0.94 -9.65 32.79
CA LYS A 184 -0.23 -10.72 32.09
C LYS A 184 0.17 -10.32 30.66
N PHE A 185 -0.53 -9.36 30.02
CA PHE A 185 -0.24 -8.93 28.67
C PHE A 185 0.81 -7.80 28.60
N HIS A 186 1.19 -7.25 29.76
CA HIS A 186 2.22 -6.20 29.87
C HIS A 186 3.59 -6.74 30.26
N ALA A 187 3.74 -8.06 30.37
CA ALA A 187 5.03 -8.68 30.61
C ALA A 187 5.92 -8.62 29.36
N TYR A 188 7.23 -8.66 29.56
CA TYR A 188 8.16 -8.88 28.46
C TYR A 188 7.97 -10.30 27.91
N PHE A 189 7.83 -10.39 26.60
CA PHE A 189 7.78 -11.65 25.86
C PHE A 189 9.05 -11.80 25.05
N ASP A 190 9.82 -12.83 25.35
CA ASP A 190 11.05 -13.13 24.63
C ASP A 190 10.76 -13.38 23.13
N PRO A 191 11.55 -12.80 22.20
CA PRO A 191 11.37 -13.02 20.76
C PRO A 191 11.42 -14.51 20.36
N ASP A 192 12.24 -15.33 21.00
CA ASP A 192 12.30 -16.76 20.72
C ASP A 192 11.00 -17.49 21.12
N ASP A 193 10.36 -17.08 22.19
CA ASP A 193 9.06 -17.63 22.58
C ASP A 193 7.96 -17.14 21.65
N GLN A 194 8.03 -15.90 21.16
CA GLN A 194 7.12 -15.40 20.15
C GLN A 194 7.23 -16.20 18.84
N ARG A 195 8.46 -16.54 18.40
CA ARG A 195 8.69 -17.41 17.22
C ARG A 195 8.09 -18.81 17.41
N LYS A 196 8.20 -19.40 18.59
CA LYS A 196 7.56 -20.71 18.89
C LYS A 196 6.04 -20.64 18.78
N VAL A 197 5.43 -19.57 19.30
CA VAL A 197 3.97 -19.35 19.19
C VAL A 197 3.58 -19.14 17.72
N GLN A 198 4.35 -18.34 16.97
CA GLN A 198 4.15 -18.15 15.54
C GLN A 198 4.19 -19.48 14.78
N ASP A 199 5.19 -20.33 15.03
CA ASP A 199 5.31 -21.65 14.39
C ASP A 199 4.12 -22.56 14.72
N LEU A 200 3.64 -22.53 15.94
CA LEU A 200 2.43 -23.25 16.34
C LEU A 200 1.20 -22.77 15.56
N LEU A 201 1.01 -21.45 15.46
CA LEU A 201 -0.11 -20.85 14.74
C LEU A 201 -0.03 -21.15 13.23
N LEU A 202 1.14 -21.03 12.63
CA LEU A 202 1.35 -21.36 11.22
C LEU A 202 1.03 -22.83 10.93
N SER A 203 1.46 -23.73 11.82
CA SER A 203 1.11 -25.16 11.73
C SER A 203 -0.39 -25.39 11.85
N TYR A 204 -1.05 -24.68 12.78
CA TYR A 204 -2.48 -24.81 12.99
C TYR A 204 -3.33 -24.37 11.79
N ILE A 205 -2.92 -23.31 11.09
CA ILE A 205 -3.60 -22.83 9.88
C ILE A 205 -3.17 -23.60 8.61
N GLY A 206 -2.26 -24.57 8.72
CA GLY A 206 -1.81 -25.38 7.58
C GLY A 206 -0.81 -24.68 6.68
N PHE A 207 -0.09 -23.64 7.15
CA PHE A 207 0.97 -22.99 6.37
C PHE A 207 2.14 -23.97 6.16
N SER A 208 2.51 -24.19 4.90
CA SER A 208 3.64 -25.05 4.55
C SER A 208 4.92 -24.23 4.38
N LYS A 209 5.92 -24.51 5.23
CA LYS A 209 7.26 -23.91 5.10
C LYS A 209 8.01 -24.39 3.85
N ASP A 210 7.55 -25.47 3.19
CA ASP A 210 8.09 -25.95 1.91
C ASP A 210 7.57 -25.11 0.73
N ALA A 211 6.46 -24.40 0.93
CA ALA A 211 5.83 -23.57 -0.11
C ALA A 211 5.93 -22.07 0.16
N GLY A 212 6.28 -21.65 1.39
CA GLY A 212 6.38 -20.28 1.79
C GLY A 212 7.45 -20.02 2.83
N ALA A 213 7.85 -18.77 2.98
CA ALA A 213 8.83 -18.33 3.96
C ALA A 213 8.25 -17.25 4.89
N VAL A 214 8.78 -17.17 6.09
CA VAL A 214 8.50 -16.11 7.06
C VAL A 214 9.81 -15.43 7.39
N GLY A 215 9.87 -14.12 7.20
CA GLY A 215 11.01 -13.28 7.56
C GLY A 215 10.65 -12.31 8.68
N GLU A 216 11.67 -11.76 9.32
CA GLU A 216 11.51 -10.68 10.30
C GLU A 216 11.73 -9.35 9.61
N THR A 217 10.94 -8.34 9.99
CA THR A 217 11.00 -6.99 9.43
C THR A 217 10.54 -5.97 10.46
N GLU A 218 10.94 -4.72 10.27
CA GLU A 218 10.56 -3.61 11.15
C GLU A 218 9.06 -3.27 11.11
N HIS A 219 8.38 -3.59 10.02
CA HIS A 219 6.93 -3.43 9.85
C HIS A 219 6.35 -4.65 9.15
N PRO A 220 5.39 -5.36 9.76
CA PRO A 220 4.83 -6.57 9.16
C PRO A 220 4.17 -6.29 7.81
N PHE A 221 4.38 -7.19 6.86
CA PHE A 221 3.72 -7.19 5.56
C PHE A 221 3.50 -8.62 5.07
N THR A 222 2.60 -8.79 4.10
CA THR A 222 2.37 -10.07 3.43
C THR A 222 2.39 -9.85 1.92
N LEU A 223 3.08 -10.74 1.20
CA LEU A 223 3.12 -10.79 -0.27
C LEU A 223 2.58 -12.14 -0.74
N ASN A 224 1.85 -12.14 -1.88
CA ASN A 224 1.29 -13.31 -2.55
C ASN A 224 2.03 -13.61 -3.85
#